data_2f7300d4f747b60e35482cae027564d4
#
_entry.id   2f7300d4f747b60e35482cae027564d4
#
_cell.length_a   1.000
_cell.length_b   1.000
_cell.length_c   1.000
_cell.angle_alpha   90.00
_cell.angle_beta   90.00
_cell.angle_gamma   90.00
#
_symmetry.space_group_name_H-M   'P 1'
#
loop_
_entity.id
_entity.type
_entity.pdbx_description
1 polymer ?
#
loop_
_entity_poly.entity_id
_entity_poly.type
_entity_poly.pdbx_seq_one_letter_code
_entity_poly.pdbx_strand_id
1 'polypeptide(L)'
;ESPMHMIDKLAQSLPVARNFSLAYVIFQGLAIQPFQLVLLPNILLRQFESLFCVMTPRRWAHLLSAPTLTIGTLYPQALLIFTLCVLYSIVSPCINVFGALYFGIGYVVVKYQLLNVFDRPYDSHGHAWPLAVRRCIWAVVLFQVFQLSLFSVRKQVLNSLLIVPLIGYTIWFAFHVQKTFLPLTSFVNLHDIYAAEEELRHRNEAYQDEPHSHIPSGEEHPGRSSV
;
A
#
# COMPACT_ATOMS: atom_id res chain seq x y z
N GLU A 1 -19.52 -18.93 30.65
CA GLU A 1 -20.50 -18.13 29.88
C GLU A 1 -20.94 -18.95 28.67
N SER A 2 -22.25 -19.15 28.51
CA SER A 2 -22.78 -19.93 27.39
C SER A 2 -22.44 -19.25 26.06
N PRO A 3 -22.09 -20.00 25.00
CA PRO A 3 -21.75 -19.43 23.70
C PRO A 3 -22.89 -18.55 23.12
N MET A 4 -24.11 -18.81 23.52
CA MET A 4 -25.29 -18.01 23.17
C MET A 4 -25.20 -16.55 23.64
N HIS A 5 -24.70 -16.32 24.85
CA HIS A 5 -24.59 -14.99 25.45
C HIS A 5 -23.51 -14.14 24.76
N MET A 6 -22.44 -14.78 24.27
CA MET A 6 -21.40 -14.10 23.47
C MET A 6 -21.96 -13.67 22.10
N ILE A 7 -22.77 -14.51 21.48
CA ILE A 7 -23.41 -14.24 20.19
C ILE A 7 -24.39 -13.05 20.29
N ASP A 8 -25.19 -12.99 21.36
CA ASP A 8 -26.12 -11.88 21.59
C ASP A 8 -25.39 -10.56 21.85
N LYS A 9 -24.32 -10.56 22.61
CA LYS A 9 -23.47 -9.37 22.79
C LYS A 9 -22.85 -8.91 21.47
N LEU A 10 -22.36 -9.84 20.65
CA LEU A 10 -21.83 -9.54 19.33
C LEU A 10 -22.88 -8.88 18.43
N ALA A 11 -24.11 -9.43 18.42
CA ALA A 11 -25.21 -8.90 17.63
C ALA A 11 -25.63 -7.49 18.04
N GLN A 12 -25.57 -7.17 19.33
CA GLN A 12 -25.87 -5.84 19.86
C GLN A 12 -24.78 -4.80 19.58
N SER A 13 -23.51 -5.23 19.49
CA SER A 13 -22.37 -4.33 19.20
C SER A 13 -22.23 -4.01 17.70
N LEU A 14 -22.80 -4.82 16.81
CA LEU A 14 -22.70 -4.67 15.36
C LEU A 14 -23.19 -3.32 14.81
N PRO A 15 -24.35 -2.75 15.24
CA PRO A 15 -24.81 -1.44 14.76
C PRO A 15 -23.86 -0.31 15.13
N VAL A 16 -23.23 -0.36 16.29
CA VAL A 16 -22.27 0.65 16.76
C VAL A 16 -20.99 0.55 15.92
N ALA A 17 -20.46 -0.66 15.74
CA ALA A 17 -19.28 -0.92 14.93
C ALA A 17 -19.49 -0.53 13.46
N ARG A 18 -20.71 -0.72 12.93
CA ARG A 18 -21.08 -0.28 11.57
C ARG A 18 -20.94 1.23 11.39
N ASN A 19 -21.51 2.01 12.29
CA ASN A 19 -21.48 3.47 12.20
C ASN A 19 -20.05 4.01 12.30
N PHE A 20 -19.25 3.44 13.20
CA PHE A 20 -17.84 3.76 13.33
C PHE A 20 -17.07 3.43 12.04
N SER A 21 -17.24 2.24 11.48
CA SER A 21 -16.57 1.81 10.25
C SER A 21 -16.94 2.67 9.06
N LEU A 22 -18.22 3.04 8.93
CA LEU A 22 -18.71 3.93 7.89
C LEU A 22 -18.08 5.33 8.01
N ALA A 23 -18.11 5.91 9.22
CA ALA A 23 -17.50 7.21 9.47
C ALA A 23 -15.99 7.19 9.20
N TYR A 24 -15.30 6.11 9.57
CA TYR A 24 -13.88 5.93 9.32
C TYR A 24 -13.55 5.90 7.81
N VAL A 25 -14.31 5.13 7.01
CA VAL A 25 -14.11 5.04 5.55
C VAL A 25 -14.37 6.40 4.88
N ILE A 26 -15.44 7.10 5.29
CA ILE A 26 -15.76 8.45 4.77
C ILE A 26 -14.63 9.42 5.10
N PHE A 27 -14.18 9.44 6.35
CA PHE A 27 -13.11 10.35 6.79
C PHE A 27 -11.79 10.07 6.07
N GLN A 28 -11.43 8.82 5.91
CA GLN A 28 -10.23 8.42 5.19
C GLN A 28 -10.30 8.79 3.70
N GLY A 29 -11.46 8.59 3.04
CA GLY A 29 -11.62 8.88 1.62
C GLY A 29 -11.72 10.37 1.30
N LEU A 30 -12.50 11.12 2.05
CA LEU A 30 -12.81 12.51 1.74
C LEU A 30 -11.91 13.53 2.44
N ALA A 31 -11.36 13.19 3.61
CA ALA A 31 -10.47 14.09 4.31
C ALA A 31 -9.00 13.71 4.12
N ILE A 32 -8.61 12.51 4.53
CA ILE A 32 -7.19 12.14 4.59
C ILE A 32 -6.56 12.02 3.20
N GLN A 33 -7.24 11.47 2.20
CA GLN A 33 -6.69 11.33 0.84
C GLN A 33 -6.36 12.69 0.19
N PRO A 34 -7.26 13.71 0.18
CA PRO A 34 -6.90 15.03 -0.32
C PRO A 34 -5.80 15.72 0.49
N PHE A 35 -5.76 15.53 1.82
CA PHE A 35 -4.68 16.06 2.66
C PHE A 35 -3.32 15.43 2.31
N GLN A 36 -3.28 14.16 1.97
CA GLN A 36 -2.07 13.51 1.48
C GLN A 36 -1.59 14.10 0.16
N LEU A 37 -2.50 14.49 -0.75
CA LEU A 37 -2.14 15.14 -2.02
C LEU A 37 -1.37 16.45 -1.79
N VAL A 38 -1.81 17.25 -0.82
CA VAL A 38 -1.17 18.54 -0.49
C VAL A 38 0.15 18.36 0.27
N LEU A 39 0.51 17.14 0.70
CA LEU A 39 1.69 16.84 1.54
C LEU A 39 1.74 17.69 2.83
N LEU A 40 0.57 18.05 3.34
CA LEU A 40 0.43 18.91 4.52
C LEU A 40 1.30 18.47 5.71
N PRO A 41 1.39 17.19 6.08
CA PRO A 41 2.25 16.74 7.17
C PRO A 41 3.72 17.10 6.94
N ASN A 42 4.23 16.91 5.73
CA ASN A 42 5.62 17.19 5.38
C ASN A 42 5.91 18.70 5.38
N ILE A 43 4.96 19.50 4.90
CA ILE A 43 5.08 20.97 4.92
C ILE A 43 5.07 21.49 6.35
N LEU A 44 4.14 21.01 7.18
CA LEU A 44 4.07 21.40 8.60
C LEU A 44 5.34 21.01 9.37
N LEU A 45 5.83 19.77 9.18
CA LEU A 45 7.07 19.32 9.80
C LEU A 45 8.25 20.20 9.39
N ARG A 46 8.37 20.56 8.10
CA ARG A 46 9.41 21.48 7.60
C ARG A 46 9.31 22.86 8.26
N GLN A 47 8.11 23.41 8.38
CA GLN A 47 7.89 24.70 9.04
C GLN A 47 8.25 24.63 10.53
N PHE A 48 7.83 23.58 11.23
CA PHE A 48 8.16 23.38 12.64
C PHE A 48 9.66 23.22 12.86
N GLU A 49 10.34 22.38 12.09
CA GLU A 49 11.78 22.20 12.21
C GLU A 49 12.56 23.47 11.87
N SER A 50 12.08 24.24 10.87
CA SER A 50 12.68 25.55 10.52
C SER A 50 12.56 26.57 11.65
N LEU A 51 11.48 26.51 12.43
CA LEU A 51 11.20 27.50 13.47
C LEU A 51 11.91 27.18 14.81
N PHE A 52 12.02 25.90 15.14
CA PHE A 52 12.49 25.45 16.47
C PHE A 52 13.91 24.87 16.49
N CYS A 53 14.50 24.53 15.34
CA CYS A 53 15.80 23.88 15.28
C CYS A 53 16.86 24.76 14.60
N VAL A 54 18.06 24.75 15.12
CA VAL A 54 19.22 25.36 14.45
C VAL A 54 19.51 24.57 13.16
N MET A 55 19.40 25.27 12.03
CA MET A 55 19.54 24.68 10.70
C MET A 55 21.01 24.56 10.32
N THR A 56 21.52 23.33 10.27
CA THR A 56 22.82 23.03 9.66
C THR A 56 22.65 22.80 8.14
N PRO A 57 23.65 23.06 7.28
CA PRO A 57 23.57 22.85 5.83
C PRO A 57 23.15 21.42 5.44
N ARG A 58 23.61 20.41 6.18
CA ARG A 58 23.22 19.00 5.97
C ARG A 58 21.74 18.76 6.28
N ARG A 59 21.20 19.39 7.31
CA ARG A 59 19.80 19.26 7.71
C ARG A 59 18.88 19.94 6.71
N TRP A 60 19.30 21.07 6.16
CA TRP A 60 18.64 21.75 5.04
C TRP A 60 18.54 20.84 3.81
N ALA A 61 19.64 20.23 3.41
CA ALA A 61 19.65 19.30 2.27
C ALA A 61 18.72 18.10 2.49
N HIS A 62 18.66 17.57 3.72
CA HIS A 62 17.76 16.48 4.06
C HIS A 62 16.27 16.90 4.06
N LEU A 63 15.97 18.11 4.49
CA LEU A 63 14.60 18.64 4.47
C LEU A 63 14.12 18.99 3.06
N LEU A 64 15.03 19.36 2.15
CA LEU A 64 14.70 19.61 0.76
C LEU A 64 14.62 18.33 -0.09
N SER A 65 15.18 17.21 0.39
CA SER A 65 15.08 15.95 -0.33
C SER A 65 13.61 15.52 -0.50
N ALA A 66 13.30 14.93 -1.65
CA ALA A 66 11.98 14.39 -1.92
C ALA A 66 11.62 13.30 -0.88
N PRO A 67 10.39 13.27 -0.39
CA PRO A 67 9.96 12.21 0.52
C PRO A 67 10.01 10.86 -0.17
N THR A 68 10.52 9.85 0.53
CA THR A 68 10.58 8.48 0.02
C THR A 68 9.22 7.79 0.17
N LEU A 69 8.80 7.06 -0.87
CA LEU A 69 7.57 6.30 -0.81
C LEU A 69 7.75 5.06 0.08
N THR A 70 7.00 5.00 1.16
CA THR A 70 6.96 3.82 2.02
C THR A 70 5.77 2.93 1.64
N ILE A 71 6.02 1.92 0.81
CA ILE A 71 5.01 0.92 0.39
C ILE A 71 4.35 0.26 1.61
N GLY A 72 5.13 0.03 2.68
CA GLY A 72 4.66 -0.58 3.92
C GLY A 72 3.57 0.20 4.67
N THR A 73 3.36 1.48 4.39
CA THR A 73 2.27 2.28 5.00
C THR A 73 1.04 2.37 4.11
N LEU A 74 1.21 2.48 2.81
CA LEU A 74 0.11 2.59 1.85
C LEU A 74 -0.71 1.30 1.73
N TYR A 75 -0.05 0.15 1.60
CA TYR A 75 -0.73 -1.13 1.44
C TYR A 75 -1.59 -1.55 2.63
N PRO A 76 -1.12 -1.50 3.90
CA PRO A 76 -1.95 -1.87 5.04
C PRO A 76 -3.18 -1.00 5.19
N GLN A 77 -3.09 0.31 4.93
CA GLN A 77 -4.23 1.21 5.00
C GLN A 77 -5.29 0.88 3.94
N ALA A 78 -4.89 0.68 2.69
CA ALA A 78 -5.78 0.28 1.61
C ALA A 78 -6.45 -1.08 1.89
N LEU A 79 -5.69 -2.07 2.39
CA LEU A 79 -6.19 -3.39 2.75
C LEU A 79 -7.16 -3.34 3.93
N LEU A 80 -6.93 -2.48 4.92
CA LEU A 80 -7.84 -2.27 6.04
C LEU A 80 -9.19 -1.74 5.54
N ILE A 81 -9.19 -0.71 4.69
CA ILE A 81 -10.42 -0.14 4.13
C ILE A 81 -11.14 -1.16 3.26
N PHE A 82 -10.42 -1.90 2.42
CA PHE A 82 -10.99 -3.01 1.64
C PHE A 82 -11.68 -4.03 2.56
N THR A 83 -11.01 -4.46 3.61
CA THR A 83 -11.55 -5.43 4.57
C THR A 83 -12.81 -4.91 5.26
N LEU A 84 -12.82 -3.63 5.67
CA LEU A 84 -13.99 -3.01 6.28
C LEU A 84 -15.15 -2.90 5.30
N CYS A 85 -14.90 -2.51 4.05
CA CYS A 85 -15.94 -2.43 3.01
C CYS A 85 -16.56 -3.80 2.75
N VAL A 86 -15.75 -4.83 2.59
CA VAL A 86 -16.22 -6.19 2.34
C VAL A 86 -16.97 -6.72 3.58
N LEU A 87 -16.44 -6.54 4.79
CA LEU A 87 -17.02 -7.05 6.04
C LEU A 87 -18.41 -6.47 6.30
N TYR A 88 -18.57 -5.16 6.13
CA TYR A 88 -19.82 -4.47 6.44
C TYR A 88 -20.75 -4.28 5.23
N SER A 89 -20.42 -4.82 4.06
CA SER A 89 -21.19 -4.67 2.82
C SER A 89 -22.66 -5.06 2.95
N ILE A 90 -22.96 -6.11 3.70
CA ILE A 90 -24.34 -6.60 3.90
C ILE A 90 -25.06 -5.82 5.00
N VAL A 91 -24.34 -5.38 6.02
CA VAL A 91 -24.95 -4.63 7.15
C VAL A 91 -25.24 -3.19 6.74
N SER A 92 -24.39 -2.60 5.90
CA SER A 92 -24.53 -1.23 5.41
C SER A 92 -24.01 -1.13 3.96
N PRO A 93 -24.87 -1.27 2.94
CA PRO A 93 -24.45 -1.19 1.54
C PRO A 93 -23.77 0.14 1.16
N CYS A 94 -24.13 1.23 1.87
CA CYS A 94 -23.53 2.56 1.64
C CYS A 94 -22.02 2.58 1.82
N ILE A 95 -21.45 1.68 2.64
CA ILE A 95 -20.01 1.63 2.87
C ILE A 95 -19.23 1.32 1.58
N ASN A 96 -19.84 0.54 0.67
CA ASN A 96 -19.21 0.20 -0.62
C ASN A 96 -19.10 1.40 -1.56
N VAL A 97 -20.10 2.30 -1.53
CA VAL A 97 -20.07 3.54 -2.32
C VAL A 97 -18.92 4.43 -1.85
N PHE A 98 -18.81 4.64 -0.54
CA PHE A 98 -17.70 5.43 0.04
C PHE A 98 -16.35 4.72 -0.10
N GLY A 99 -16.32 3.40 -0.06
CA GLY A 99 -15.13 2.61 -0.38
C GLY A 99 -14.68 2.79 -1.82
N ALA A 100 -15.61 2.76 -2.78
CA ALA A 100 -15.30 3.02 -4.19
C ALA A 100 -14.77 4.45 -4.40
N LEU A 101 -15.35 5.45 -3.72
CA LEU A 101 -14.82 6.82 -3.72
C LEU A 101 -13.40 6.88 -3.13
N TYR A 102 -13.17 6.21 -2.00
CA TYR A 102 -11.83 6.12 -1.41
C TYR A 102 -10.80 5.58 -2.39
N PHE A 103 -11.08 4.46 -3.04
CA PHE A 103 -10.15 3.86 -4.00
C PHE A 103 -10.00 4.70 -5.27
N GLY A 104 -11.07 5.34 -5.74
CA GLY A 104 -11.04 6.23 -6.90
C GLY A 104 -10.17 7.47 -6.66
N ILE A 105 -10.41 8.17 -5.56
CA ILE A 105 -9.61 9.34 -5.16
C ILE A 105 -8.17 8.91 -4.87
N GLY A 106 -8.00 7.80 -4.12
CA GLY A 106 -6.69 7.24 -3.78
C GLY A 106 -5.85 6.88 -5.01
N TYR A 107 -6.48 6.31 -6.04
CA TYR A 107 -5.79 6.02 -7.31
C TYR A 107 -5.21 7.29 -7.94
N VAL A 108 -6.01 8.36 -8.03
CA VAL A 108 -5.56 9.65 -8.60
C VAL A 108 -4.44 10.26 -7.75
N VAL A 109 -4.63 10.30 -6.43
CA VAL A 109 -3.66 10.89 -5.48
C VAL A 109 -2.33 10.14 -5.53
N VAL A 110 -2.35 8.81 -5.38
CA VAL A 110 -1.13 7.99 -5.36
C VAL A 110 -0.43 8.03 -6.71
N LYS A 111 -1.18 7.99 -7.82
CA LYS A 111 -0.60 8.12 -9.17
C LYS A 111 0.11 9.45 -9.34
N TYR A 112 -0.51 10.57 -8.94
CA TYR A 112 0.10 11.88 -9.01
C TYR A 112 1.37 11.97 -8.15
N GLN A 113 1.31 11.48 -6.92
CA GLN A 113 2.44 11.48 -5.99
C GLN A 113 3.60 10.62 -6.49
N LEU A 114 3.32 9.45 -7.06
CA LEU A 114 4.33 8.56 -7.63
C LEU A 114 5.06 9.15 -8.84
N LEU A 115 4.35 9.96 -9.65
CA LEU A 115 4.92 10.53 -10.86
C LEU A 115 5.70 11.83 -10.58
N ASN A 116 5.24 12.64 -9.61
CA ASN A 116 5.72 14.02 -9.47
C ASN A 116 6.42 14.34 -8.14
N VAL A 117 6.21 13.52 -7.11
CA VAL A 117 6.57 13.92 -5.73
C VAL A 117 7.55 12.98 -5.07
N PHE A 118 7.30 11.67 -5.14
CA PHE A 118 8.11 10.69 -4.44
C PHE A 118 9.35 10.29 -5.21
N ASP A 119 10.48 10.28 -4.54
CA ASP A 119 11.66 9.57 -5.00
C ASP A 119 11.51 8.06 -4.75
N ARG A 120 11.96 7.24 -5.69
CA ARG A 120 11.84 5.78 -5.67
C ARG A 120 13.19 5.12 -5.50
N PRO A 121 13.81 5.23 -4.31
CA PRO A 121 15.12 4.62 -4.09
C PRO A 121 15.07 3.08 -4.07
N TYR A 122 13.87 2.50 -3.84
CA TYR A 122 13.69 1.06 -3.71
C TYR A 122 12.50 0.59 -4.55
N ASP A 123 12.76 -0.28 -5.50
CA ASP A 123 11.73 -1.04 -6.22
C ASP A 123 11.45 -2.35 -5.49
N SER A 124 10.18 -2.66 -5.28
CA SER A 124 9.78 -3.92 -4.65
C SER A 124 9.84 -5.13 -5.58
N HIS A 125 10.28 -4.95 -6.83
CA HIS A 125 10.36 -6.00 -7.88
C HIS A 125 9.09 -6.88 -7.96
N GLY A 126 7.91 -6.31 -7.71
CA GLY A 126 6.64 -7.04 -7.74
C GLY A 126 6.30 -7.87 -6.50
N HIS A 127 7.18 -7.98 -5.49
CA HIS A 127 6.92 -8.79 -4.29
C HIS A 127 5.74 -8.31 -3.43
N ALA A 128 5.33 -7.05 -3.54
CA ALA A 128 4.18 -6.50 -2.82
C ALA A 128 2.84 -7.07 -3.32
N TRP A 129 2.74 -7.42 -4.60
CA TRP A 129 1.51 -7.90 -5.22
C TRP A 129 0.99 -9.23 -4.64
N PRO A 130 1.78 -10.31 -4.59
CA PRO A 130 1.32 -11.57 -4.02
C PRO A 130 0.96 -11.45 -2.54
N LEU A 131 1.64 -10.57 -1.80
CA LEU A 131 1.28 -10.28 -0.42
C LEU A 131 -0.11 -9.62 -0.32
N ALA A 132 -0.40 -8.63 -1.16
CA ALA A 132 -1.70 -7.95 -1.21
C ALA A 132 -2.84 -8.92 -1.57
N VAL A 133 -2.66 -9.73 -2.61
CA VAL A 133 -3.65 -10.73 -3.03
C VAL A 133 -3.95 -11.73 -1.91
N ARG A 134 -2.94 -12.24 -1.24
CA ARG A 134 -3.11 -13.13 -0.10
C ARG A 134 -3.92 -12.49 1.03
N ARG A 135 -3.67 -11.22 1.34
CA ARG A 135 -4.42 -10.46 2.36
C ARG A 135 -5.87 -10.22 1.93
N CYS A 136 -6.13 -9.94 0.65
CA CYS A 136 -7.48 -9.81 0.13
C CYS A 136 -8.28 -11.13 0.26
N ILE A 137 -7.67 -12.27 -0.03
CA ILE A 137 -8.32 -13.58 0.14
C ILE A 137 -8.67 -13.82 1.61
N TRP A 138 -7.77 -13.53 2.55
CA TRP A 138 -8.06 -13.63 3.97
C TRP A 138 -9.18 -12.68 4.42
N ALA A 139 -9.28 -11.49 3.84
CA ALA A 139 -10.39 -10.57 4.10
C ALA A 139 -11.74 -11.17 3.67
N VAL A 140 -11.77 -11.89 2.54
CA VAL A 140 -12.98 -12.61 2.07
C VAL A 140 -13.32 -13.77 3.02
N VAL A 141 -12.34 -14.51 3.52
CA VAL A 141 -12.59 -15.57 4.53
C VAL A 141 -13.18 -14.97 5.82
N LEU A 142 -12.62 -13.85 6.31
CA LEU A 142 -13.18 -13.13 7.46
C LEU A 142 -14.62 -12.70 7.23
N PHE A 143 -14.93 -12.18 6.05
CA PHE A 143 -16.29 -11.82 5.66
C PHE A 143 -17.24 -13.01 5.69
N GLN A 144 -16.85 -14.18 5.17
CA GLN A 144 -17.67 -15.39 5.19
C GLN A 144 -17.94 -15.88 6.61
N VAL A 145 -16.93 -15.86 7.48
CA VAL A 145 -17.09 -16.22 8.91
C VAL A 145 -18.05 -15.23 9.61
N PHE A 146 -17.92 -13.94 9.30
CA PHE A 146 -18.82 -12.91 9.82
C PHE A 146 -20.26 -13.13 9.36
N GLN A 147 -20.47 -13.48 8.08
CA GLN A 147 -21.77 -13.82 7.51
C GLN A 147 -22.38 -15.05 8.19
N LEU A 148 -21.59 -16.09 8.39
CA LEU A 148 -22.03 -17.28 9.10
C LEU A 148 -22.55 -16.94 10.50
N SER A 149 -21.84 -16.06 11.22
CA SER A 149 -22.24 -15.58 12.54
C SER A 149 -23.58 -14.81 12.49
N LEU A 150 -23.75 -13.91 11.51
CA LEU A 150 -24.98 -13.13 11.34
C LEU A 150 -26.20 -14.02 11.06
N PHE A 151 -26.06 -14.99 10.15
CA PHE A 151 -27.18 -15.90 9.83
C PHE A 151 -27.49 -16.87 10.98
N SER A 152 -26.48 -17.28 11.73
CA SER A 152 -26.66 -18.10 12.92
C SER A 152 -27.50 -17.35 13.98
N VAL A 153 -27.19 -16.07 14.24
CA VAL A 153 -27.96 -15.22 15.19
C VAL A 153 -29.40 -15.04 14.71
N ARG A 154 -29.61 -14.88 13.40
CA ARG A 154 -30.96 -14.74 12.80
C ARG A 154 -31.72 -16.05 12.68
N LYS A 155 -31.19 -17.16 13.18
CA LYS A 155 -31.77 -18.52 13.10
C LYS A 155 -32.08 -19.01 11.67
N GLN A 156 -31.39 -18.47 10.68
CA GLN A 156 -31.52 -18.86 9.28
C GLN A 156 -30.61 -20.04 8.97
N VAL A 157 -30.98 -21.23 9.42
CA VAL A 157 -30.14 -22.44 9.36
C VAL A 157 -29.78 -22.81 7.91
N LEU A 158 -30.71 -22.66 6.97
CA LEU A 158 -30.47 -22.99 5.55
C LEU A 158 -29.36 -22.13 4.96
N ASN A 159 -29.39 -20.82 5.20
CA ASN A 159 -28.39 -19.89 4.69
C ASN A 159 -27.03 -20.09 5.37
N SER A 160 -27.02 -20.40 6.66
CA SER A 160 -25.80 -20.77 7.37
C SER A 160 -25.13 -22.02 6.78
N LEU A 161 -25.93 -23.03 6.45
CA LEU A 161 -25.43 -24.30 5.89
C LEU A 161 -24.77 -24.09 4.52
N LEU A 162 -25.31 -23.18 3.69
CA LEU A 162 -24.76 -22.88 2.37
C LEU A 162 -23.40 -22.16 2.43
N ILE A 163 -23.12 -21.41 3.50
CA ILE A 163 -21.84 -20.69 3.65
C ILE A 163 -20.69 -21.64 3.99
N VAL A 164 -20.94 -22.73 4.70
CA VAL A 164 -19.89 -23.68 5.11
C VAL A 164 -19.10 -24.23 3.92
N PRO A 165 -19.72 -24.79 2.85
CA PRO A 165 -18.97 -25.26 1.69
C PRO A 165 -18.28 -24.10 0.95
N LEU A 166 -18.83 -22.89 0.98
CA LEU A 166 -18.21 -21.72 0.38
C LEU A 166 -16.91 -21.32 1.09
N ILE A 167 -16.88 -21.39 2.42
CA ILE A 167 -15.65 -21.18 3.21
C ILE A 167 -14.59 -22.22 2.82
N GLY A 168 -14.99 -23.50 2.76
CA GLY A 168 -14.09 -24.58 2.36
C GLY A 168 -13.49 -24.36 0.97
N TYR A 169 -14.31 -23.95 0.01
CA TYR A 169 -13.86 -23.60 -1.34
C TYR A 169 -12.89 -22.42 -1.36
N THR A 170 -13.18 -21.35 -0.60
CA THR A 170 -12.31 -20.17 -0.54
C THR A 170 -10.94 -20.50 0.07
N ILE A 171 -10.91 -21.32 1.11
CA ILE A 171 -9.66 -21.78 1.72
C ILE A 171 -8.87 -22.65 0.74
N TRP A 172 -9.52 -23.60 0.07
CA TRP A 172 -8.88 -24.40 -0.96
C TRP A 172 -8.31 -23.54 -2.09
N PHE A 173 -9.08 -22.54 -2.56
CA PHE A 173 -8.64 -21.58 -3.55
C PHE A 173 -7.42 -20.76 -3.08
N ALA A 174 -7.41 -20.34 -1.80
CA ALA A 174 -6.27 -19.63 -1.21
C ALA A 174 -4.97 -20.46 -1.29
N PHE A 175 -5.05 -21.73 -0.95
CA PHE A 175 -3.90 -22.65 -1.05
C PHE A 175 -3.50 -22.90 -2.51
N HIS A 176 -4.47 -23.04 -3.40
CA HIS A 176 -4.20 -23.25 -4.83
C HIS A 176 -3.48 -22.06 -5.45
N VAL A 177 -3.96 -20.82 -5.18
CA VAL A 177 -3.31 -19.58 -5.64
C VAL A 177 -1.88 -19.48 -5.11
N GLN A 178 -1.67 -19.75 -3.83
CA GLN A 178 -0.34 -19.70 -3.25
C GLN A 178 0.61 -20.71 -3.90
N LYS A 179 0.16 -21.93 -4.13
CA LYS A 179 0.98 -23.00 -4.71
C LYS A 179 1.31 -22.76 -6.19
N THR A 180 0.37 -22.18 -6.95
CA THR A 180 0.51 -22.01 -8.40
C THR A 180 1.20 -20.70 -8.76
N PHE A 181 0.84 -19.59 -8.13
CA PHE A 181 1.30 -18.27 -8.53
C PHE A 181 2.54 -17.77 -7.77
N LEU A 182 2.77 -18.22 -6.53
CA LEU A 182 3.95 -17.77 -5.77
C LEU A 182 5.27 -18.16 -6.45
N PRO A 183 5.46 -19.40 -6.93
CA PRO A 183 6.68 -19.75 -7.62
C PRO A 183 6.86 -18.98 -8.93
N LEU A 184 5.77 -18.70 -9.67
CA LEU A 184 5.85 -17.92 -10.91
C LEU A 184 6.34 -16.49 -10.71
N THR A 185 6.07 -15.88 -9.56
CA THR A 185 6.56 -14.52 -9.25
C THR A 185 8.04 -14.47 -8.87
N SER A 186 8.64 -15.61 -8.55
CA SER A 186 10.07 -15.71 -8.21
C SER A 186 10.95 -16.03 -9.43
N PHE A 187 10.36 -16.48 -10.54
CA PHE A 187 11.09 -16.72 -11.76
C PHE A 187 10.99 -15.52 -12.69
N VAL A 188 12.11 -14.84 -12.91
CA VAL A 188 12.22 -13.84 -13.97
C VAL A 188 12.34 -14.59 -15.30
N ASN A 189 11.56 -14.17 -16.29
CA ASN A 189 11.61 -14.77 -17.62
C ASN A 189 13.01 -14.56 -18.20
N LEU A 190 13.65 -15.61 -18.69
CA LEU A 190 15.00 -15.53 -19.26
C LEU A 190 15.10 -14.49 -20.38
N HIS A 191 14.03 -14.33 -21.15
CA HIS A 191 13.94 -13.34 -22.21
C HIS A 191 14.07 -11.90 -21.69
N ASP A 192 13.48 -11.59 -20.52
CA ASP A 192 13.54 -10.26 -19.92
C ASP A 192 14.92 -9.99 -19.33
N ILE A 193 15.63 -11.03 -18.88
CA ILE A 193 17.03 -10.92 -18.44
C ILE A 193 17.94 -10.59 -19.61
N TYR A 194 17.80 -11.29 -20.73
CA TYR A 194 18.61 -11.01 -21.92
C TYR A 194 18.33 -9.63 -22.52
N ALA A 195 17.06 -9.20 -22.54
CA ALA A 195 16.71 -7.86 -23.00
C ALA A 195 17.31 -6.76 -22.10
N ALA A 196 17.26 -6.94 -20.77
CA ALA A 196 17.87 -6.01 -19.82
C ALA A 196 19.41 -5.98 -19.91
N GLU A 197 20.03 -7.12 -20.19
CA GLU A 197 21.48 -7.24 -20.37
C GLU A 197 21.94 -6.55 -21.65
N GLU A 198 21.16 -6.65 -22.72
CA GLU A 198 21.39 -6.00 -24.00
C GLU A 198 21.22 -4.47 -23.88
N GLU A 199 20.21 -3.99 -23.15
CA GLU A 199 20.03 -2.56 -22.85
C GLU A 199 21.18 -1.99 -22.00
N LEU A 200 21.65 -2.73 -21.02
CA LEU A 200 22.82 -2.34 -20.21
C LEU A 200 24.10 -2.28 -21.05
N ARG A 201 24.24 -3.21 -21.98
CA ARG A 201 25.39 -3.25 -22.90
C ARG A 201 25.39 -2.03 -23.80
N HIS A 202 24.28 -1.71 -24.46
CA HIS A 202 24.14 -0.52 -25.30
C HIS A 202 24.35 0.77 -24.48
N ARG A 203 23.89 0.83 -23.26
CA ARG A 203 24.13 1.99 -22.41
C ARG A 203 25.59 2.15 -22.04
N ASN A 204 26.30 1.07 -21.74
CA ASN A 204 27.71 1.10 -21.41
C ASN A 204 28.55 1.45 -22.64
N GLU A 205 28.18 0.99 -23.83
CA GLU A 205 28.82 1.36 -25.11
C GLU A 205 28.61 2.86 -25.38
N ALA A 206 27.40 3.39 -25.17
CA ALA A 206 27.13 4.82 -25.33
C ALA A 206 27.93 5.70 -24.34
N TYR A 207 28.15 5.23 -23.09
CA TYR A 207 29.01 5.93 -22.12
C TYR A 207 30.50 5.86 -22.48
N GLN A 208 30.95 4.83 -23.20
CA GLN A 208 32.35 4.72 -23.68
C GLN A 208 32.60 5.55 -24.91
N ASP A 209 31.58 5.77 -25.74
CA ASP A 209 31.65 6.59 -26.96
C ASP A 209 31.50 8.09 -26.69
N GLU A 210 31.10 8.51 -25.46
CA GLU A 210 31.18 9.93 -25.11
C GLU A 210 32.66 10.34 -24.98
N PRO A 211 33.17 11.18 -25.91
CA PRO A 211 34.56 11.61 -25.84
C PRO A 211 34.75 12.38 -24.50
N HIS A 212 35.80 12.02 -23.76
CA HIS A 212 36.30 12.70 -22.56
C HIS A 212 36.70 14.17 -22.84
N SER A 213 35.82 14.97 -23.40
CA SER A 213 36.09 16.34 -23.83
C SER A 213 35.87 17.40 -22.77
N HIS A 214 35.62 17.04 -21.52
CA HIS A 214 35.52 18.00 -20.43
C HIS A 214 36.23 17.58 -19.15
N ILE A 215 37.52 17.20 -19.24
CA ILE A 215 38.41 17.44 -18.13
C ILE A 215 39.11 18.77 -18.43
N PRO A 216 38.80 19.88 -17.77
CA PRO A 216 39.63 21.06 -17.86
C PRO A 216 40.99 20.73 -17.26
N SER A 217 41.95 20.48 -18.12
CA SER A 217 43.38 20.45 -17.80
C SER A 217 43.79 21.88 -17.44
N GLY A 218 43.79 22.19 -16.13
CA GLY A 218 44.26 23.51 -15.74
C GLY A 218 43.87 23.92 -14.32
N GLU A 219 44.35 23.20 -13.34
CA GLU A 219 44.72 23.83 -12.06
C GLU A 219 46.05 23.20 -11.60
N GLU A 220 47.12 23.77 -12.13
CA GLU A 220 48.44 23.71 -11.50
C GLU A 220 48.31 24.27 -10.08
N HIS A 221 48.56 23.44 -9.12
CA HIS A 221 48.83 23.86 -7.73
C HIS A 221 50.12 24.62 -7.65
N PRO A 222 50.17 25.93 -7.47
CA PRO A 222 51.40 26.63 -7.18
C PRO A 222 51.75 26.45 -5.70
N GLY A 223 52.91 25.89 -5.44
CA GLY A 223 53.71 26.22 -4.27
C GLY A 223 53.58 25.37 -3.03
N ARG A 224 54.30 24.26 -3.03
CA ARG A 224 54.87 23.74 -1.81
C ARG A 224 56.36 24.06 -1.83
N SER A 225 56.71 25.32 -1.45
CA SER A 225 58.10 25.67 -1.08
C SER A 225 58.31 25.35 0.39
N SER A 226 59.35 24.52 0.60
CA SER A 226 60.11 24.31 1.83
C SER A 226 60.32 25.56 2.67
N VAL A 227 59.99 25.51 3.98
CA VAL A 227 60.89 25.77 5.13
C VAL A 227 60.26 25.07 6.35
#